data_6a7313cf19a80c32c47ea8ef0cc17d3c
#
_entry.id   6a7313cf19a80c32c47ea8ef0cc17d3c
#
_cell.length_a   1.000
_cell.length_b   1.000
_cell.length_c   1.000
_cell.angle_alpha   90.00
_cell.angle_beta   90.00
_cell.angle_gamma   90.00
#
_symmetry.space_group_name_H-M   'P 1'
#
loop_
_entity.id
_entity.type
_entity.pdbx_description
1 polymer ?
#
loop_
_entity_poly.entity_id
_entity_poly.type
_entity_poly.pdbx_seq_one_letter_code
_entity_poly.pdbx_strand_id
1 'polypeptide(L)'
;ILPIDRIGRSIIMKENRKLLKEVLKDIRHDMTDEEVLNLLADSKISVSPEKEKEKYTLGQRAADTIAKFAGSWAFIFSFTGGLILWMVINTILASKAFDAYPFILLNLVLSCVAAIQAPLIMMSQNRQEEKDRRRAENDYKVNLKTEIMIEDLHDKVNAILIRQSQIEKLLSEQKEKNTL
;
A
#
# COMPACT_ATOMS: atom_id res chain seq x y z
N ILE A 1 -30.66 -20.23 -19.14
CA ILE A 1 -30.10 -19.42 -18.06
C ILE A 1 -30.05 -17.98 -18.53
N LEU A 2 -30.67 -17.09 -17.79
CA LEU A 2 -31.35 -15.83 -18.13
C LEU A 2 -30.43 -14.68 -18.60
N PRO A 3 -30.95 -13.75 -19.43
CA PRO A 3 -30.23 -12.57 -19.94
C PRO A 3 -29.94 -11.48 -18.89
N ILE A 4 -30.39 -11.65 -17.65
CA ILE A 4 -30.22 -10.70 -16.55
C ILE A 4 -28.74 -10.50 -16.16
N ASP A 5 -27.92 -11.55 -16.30
CA ASP A 5 -26.51 -11.53 -15.93
C ASP A 5 -25.65 -10.65 -16.89
N ARG A 6 -26.04 -10.54 -18.14
CA ARG A 6 -25.32 -9.73 -19.14
C ARG A 6 -25.56 -8.22 -18.97
N ILE A 7 -26.74 -7.82 -18.52
CA ILE A 7 -27.08 -6.42 -18.29
C ILE A 7 -26.42 -5.91 -17.01
N GLY A 8 -26.43 -6.70 -15.94
CA GLY A 8 -25.77 -6.38 -14.68
C GLY A 8 -24.26 -6.20 -14.86
N ARG A 9 -23.59 -7.11 -15.56
CA ARG A 9 -22.15 -7.04 -15.86
C ARG A 9 -21.80 -5.82 -16.72
N SER A 10 -22.60 -5.50 -17.74
CA SER A 10 -22.38 -4.33 -18.58
C SER A 10 -22.46 -3.01 -17.80
N ILE A 11 -23.33 -2.95 -16.78
CA ILE A 11 -23.47 -1.77 -15.92
C ILE A 11 -22.27 -1.64 -15.01
N ILE A 12 -21.84 -2.72 -14.35
CA ILE A 12 -20.66 -2.76 -13.46
C ILE A 12 -19.39 -2.40 -14.25
N MET A 13 -19.23 -2.96 -15.45
CA MET A 13 -18.09 -2.66 -16.32
C MET A 13 -18.05 -1.19 -16.73
N LYS A 14 -19.20 -0.59 -17.06
CA LYS A 14 -19.27 0.84 -17.36
C LYS A 14 -18.94 1.72 -16.14
N GLU A 15 -19.34 1.29 -14.95
CA GLU A 15 -19.09 2.01 -13.70
C GLU A 15 -17.61 1.91 -13.31
N ASN A 16 -17.00 0.72 -13.40
CA ASN A 16 -15.58 0.50 -13.16
C ASN A 16 -14.70 1.27 -14.15
N ARG A 17 -15.08 1.32 -15.44
CA ARG A 17 -14.40 2.14 -16.45
C ARG A 17 -14.51 3.63 -16.19
N LYS A 18 -15.66 4.08 -15.67
CA LYS A 18 -15.86 5.48 -15.30
C LYS A 18 -14.97 5.88 -14.13
N LEU A 19 -14.90 5.03 -13.10
CA LEU A 19 -14.01 5.19 -11.96
C LEU A 19 -12.53 5.15 -12.40
N LEU A 20 -12.17 4.27 -13.32
CA LEU A 20 -10.82 4.21 -13.85
C LEU A 20 -10.44 5.49 -14.62
N LYS A 21 -11.36 6.04 -15.43
CA LYS A 21 -11.16 7.31 -16.13
C LYS A 21 -10.99 8.49 -15.17
N GLU A 22 -11.68 8.46 -14.04
CA GLU A 22 -11.57 9.47 -12.99
C GLU A 22 -10.25 9.35 -12.20
N VAL A 23 -9.80 8.11 -11.96
CA VAL A 23 -8.57 7.79 -11.22
C VAL A 23 -7.31 7.98 -12.07
N LEU A 24 -7.39 7.65 -13.36
CA LEU A 24 -6.31 7.83 -14.34
C LEU A 24 -6.60 9.11 -15.14
N LYS A 25 -6.18 10.25 -14.66
CA LYS A 25 -6.39 11.58 -15.28
C LYS A 25 -5.92 11.70 -16.74
N ASP A 26 -5.20 10.71 -17.26
CA ASP A 26 -4.63 10.67 -18.61
C ASP A 26 -5.59 10.09 -19.67
N ILE A 27 -6.78 9.58 -19.28
CA ILE A 27 -7.72 8.99 -20.24
C ILE A 27 -8.62 10.10 -20.82
N ARG A 28 -8.46 10.38 -22.13
CA ARG A 28 -9.34 11.29 -22.86
C ARG A 28 -10.74 10.70 -23.00
N HIS A 29 -11.72 11.58 -23.01
CA HIS A 29 -13.14 11.22 -23.02
C HIS A 29 -13.63 10.56 -24.33
N ASP A 30 -12.84 10.64 -25.40
CA ASP A 30 -13.13 10.18 -26.77
C ASP A 30 -12.39 8.87 -27.15
N MET A 31 -11.67 8.25 -26.20
CA MET A 31 -10.95 6.99 -26.44
C MET A 31 -11.91 5.80 -26.54
N THR A 32 -11.63 4.91 -27.50
CA THR A 32 -12.29 3.62 -27.64
C THR A 32 -11.89 2.67 -26.51
N ASP A 33 -12.73 1.67 -26.24
CA ASP A 33 -12.49 0.69 -25.17
C ASP A 33 -11.18 -0.09 -25.38
N GLU A 34 -10.80 -0.38 -26.65
CA GLU A 34 -9.54 -1.04 -26.99
C GLU A 34 -8.33 -0.13 -26.76
N GLU A 35 -8.43 1.16 -27.03
CA GLU A 35 -7.37 2.12 -26.76
C GLU A 35 -7.14 2.29 -25.27
N VAL A 36 -8.22 2.32 -24.47
CA VAL A 36 -8.13 2.36 -23.00
C VAL A 36 -7.45 1.10 -22.46
N LEU A 37 -7.80 -0.08 -22.96
CA LEU A 37 -7.18 -1.35 -22.57
C LEU A 37 -5.69 -1.42 -22.94
N ASN A 38 -5.31 -0.97 -24.14
CA ASN A 38 -3.91 -0.89 -24.56
C ASN A 38 -3.12 0.10 -23.71
N LEU A 39 -3.69 1.24 -23.40
CA LEU A 39 -3.10 2.25 -22.53
C LEU A 39 -2.92 1.72 -21.09
N LEU A 40 -3.88 0.95 -20.59
CA LEU A 40 -3.80 0.25 -19.31
C LEU A 40 -2.72 -0.84 -19.33
N ALA A 41 -2.62 -1.61 -20.41
CA ALA A 41 -1.60 -2.64 -20.55
C ALA A 41 -0.19 -2.05 -20.55
N ASP A 42 0.01 -0.92 -21.25
CA ASP A 42 1.31 -0.24 -21.36
C ASP A 42 1.62 0.68 -20.15
N SER A 43 0.60 1.08 -19.40
CA SER A 43 0.80 1.95 -18.25
C SER A 43 1.60 1.25 -17.14
N LYS A 44 2.70 1.87 -16.72
CA LYS A 44 3.55 1.41 -15.59
C LYS A 44 2.91 1.66 -14.21
N ILE A 45 1.60 1.46 -14.07
CA ILE A 45 0.89 1.66 -12.79
C ILE A 45 1.42 0.72 -11.70
N SER A 46 2.03 -0.41 -12.09
CA SER A 46 2.64 -1.35 -11.16
C SER A 46 4.00 -0.90 -10.61
N VAL A 47 4.50 0.28 -11.02
CA VAL A 47 5.73 0.82 -10.44
C VAL A 47 5.41 1.36 -9.05
N SER A 48 5.88 0.63 -8.04
CA SER A 48 5.75 1.03 -6.64
C SER A 48 6.20 2.49 -6.45
N PRO A 49 5.39 3.34 -5.80
CA PRO A 49 5.76 4.73 -5.51
C PRO A 49 7.03 4.87 -4.68
N GLU A 50 7.55 3.76 -4.17
CA GLU A 50 8.78 3.68 -3.38
C GLU A 50 10.06 4.09 -4.16
N LYS A 51 10.00 4.19 -5.50
CA LYS A 51 11.13 4.62 -6.33
C LYS A 51 11.23 6.14 -6.53
N GLU A 52 10.22 6.90 -6.20
CA GLU A 52 10.39 8.34 -6.05
C GLU A 52 11.23 8.59 -4.81
N LYS A 53 12.49 8.97 -5.01
CA LYS A 53 13.41 9.38 -3.94
C LYS A 53 12.82 10.59 -3.21
N GLU A 54 11.98 10.32 -2.22
CA GLU A 54 11.48 11.37 -1.35
C GLU A 54 12.68 12.06 -0.72
N LYS A 55 12.82 13.35 -1.01
CA LYS A 55 13.88 14.19 -0.43
C LYS A 55 13.50 14.50 1.02
N TYR A 56 13.87 13.60 1.92
CA TYR A 56 13.69 13.83 3.35
C TYR A 56 14.61 14.97 3.81
N THR A 57 14.07 15.87 4.63
CA THR A 57 14.87 16.84 5.36
C THR A 57 15.73 16.14 6.41
N LEU A 58 16.85 16.77 6.81
CA LEU A 58 17.72 16.20 7.85
C LEU A 58 16.97 15.93 9.16
N GLY A 59 16.07 16.84 9.55
CA GLY A 59 15.24 16.65 10.74
C GLY A 59 14.30 15.45 10.65
N GLN A 60 13.73 15.18 9.48
CA GLN A 60 12.86 14.02 9.26
C GLN A 60 13.64 12.70 9.36
N ARG A 61 14.84 12.64 8.79
CA ARG A 61 15.73 11.46 8.91
C ARG A 61 16.14 11.22 10.35
N ALA A 62 16.49 12.29 11.07
CA ALA A 62 16.84 12.20 12.48
C ALA A 62 15.67 11.67 13.31
N ALA A 63 14.46 12.20 13.13
CA ALA A 63 13.25 11.72 13.82
C ALA A 63 12.98 10.25 13.57
N ASP A 64 13.09 9.76 12.30
CA ASP A 64 12.91 8.36 11.96
C ASP A 64 13.97 7.45 12.60
N THR A 65 15.21 7.91 12.63
CA THR A 65 16.32 7.17 13.26
C THR A 65 16.11 7.05 14.76
N ILE A 66 15.74 8.17 15.42
CA ILE A 66 15.45 8.19 16.85
C ILE A 66 14.26 7.32 17.19
N ALA A 67 13.17 7.39 16.40
CA ALA A 67 11.97 6.57 16.63
C ALA A 67 12.27 5.07 16.49
N LYS A 68 13.05 4.66 15.47
CA LYS A 68 13.49 3.28 15.28
C LYS A 68 14.40 2.80 16.40
N PHE A 69 15.33 3.63 16.84
CA PHE A 69 16.24 3.31 17.93
C PHE A 69 15.50 3.17 19.25
N ALA A 70 14.63 4.12 19.59
CA ALA A 70 13.82 4.10 20.81
C ALA A 70 12.84 2.92 20.86
N GLY A 71 12.39 2.42 19.70
CA GLY A 71 11.56 1.21 19.60
C GLY A 71 12.33 -0.11 19.61
N SER A 72 13.65 -0.11 19.78
CA SER A 72 14.44 -1.32 19.77
C SER A 72 14.58 -1.96 21.17
N TRP A 73 14.58 -3.27 21.23
CA TRP A 73 14.86 -4.00 22.49
C TRP A 73 16.22 -3.66 23.10
N ALA A 74 17.23 -3.43 22.24
CA ALA A 74 18.56 -3.04 22.69
C ALA A 74 18.53 -1.69 23.44
N PHE A 75 17.74 -0.72 22.97
CA PHE A 75 17.53 0.56 23.66
C PHE A 75 16.85 0.32 25.01
N ILE A 76 15.77 -0.45 25.05
CA ILE A 76 15.00 -0.70 26.28
C ILE A 76 15.91 -1.29 27.37
N PHE A 77 16.68 -2.34 27.03
CA PHE A 77 17.58 -2.97 28.00
C PHE A 77 18.73 -2.06 28.42
N SER A 78 19.37 -1.37 27.47
CA SER A 78 20.48 -0.46 27.79
C SER A 78 20.02 0.74 28.62
N PHE A 79 18.86 1.29 28.30
CA PHE A 79 18.29 2.42 29.01
C PHE A 79 17.89 2.03 30.45
N THR A 80 17.16 0.91 30.61
CA THR A 80 16.79 0.38 31.91
C THR A 80 18.00 0.03 32.75
N GLY A 81 19.01 -0.62 32.16
CA GLY A 81 20.27 -0.92 32.83
C GLY A 81 21.01 0.34 33.27
N GLY A 82 21.04 1.37 32.44
CA GLY A 82 21.62 2.68 32.76
C GLY A 82 20.89 3.37 33.93
N LEU A 83 19.56 3.29 33.98
CA LEU A 83 18.78 3.83 35.11
C LEU A 83 19.07 3.10 36.43
N ILE A 84 19.11 1.78 36.38
CA ILE A 84 19.45 0.97 37.57
C ILE A 84 20.86 1.31 38.04
N LEU A 85 21.82 1.37 37.12
CA LEU A 85 23.21 1.71 37.45
C LEU A 85 23.30 3.12 38.07
N TRP A 86 22.59 4.11 37.51
CA TRP A 86 22.52 5.46 38.06
C TRP A 86 22.01 5.45 39.51
N MET A 87 20.90 4.78 39.78
CA MET A 87 20.33 4.70 41.11
C MET A 87 21.26 4.00 42.09
N VAL A 88 21.89 2.89 41.70
CA VAL A 88 22.84 2.14 42.54
C VAL A 88 24.04 3.00 42.91
N ILE A 89 24.67 3.68 41.92
CA ILE A 89 25.84 4.52 42.17
C ILE A 89 25.48 5.65 43.15
N ASN A 90 24.38 6.36 42.91
CA ASN A 90 24.02 7.49 43.77
C ASN A 90 23.56 7.02 45.18
N THR A 91 23.00 5.85 45.31
CA THR A 91 22.67 5.27 46.61
C THR A 91 23.92 4.88 47.42
N ILE A 92 24.94 4.29 46.76
CA ILE A 92 26.21 3.94 47.40
C ILE A 92 27.03 5.17 47.80
N LEU A 93 27.05 6.23 47.00
CA LEU A 93 27.73 7.48 47.33
C LEU A 93 27.05 8.27 48.46
N ALA A 94 25.76 7.98 48.73
CA ALA A 94 24.98 8.58 49.80
C ALA A 94 25.12 10.11 49.93
N SER A 95 25.78 10.60 50.98
CA SER A 95 25.94 12.04 51.23
C SER A 95 26.86 12.76 50.20
N LYS A 96 27.64 12.03 49.40
CA LYS A 96 28.49 12.56 48.32
C LYS A 96 27.87 12.30 46.93
N ALA A 97 26.65 11.81 46.87
CA ALA A 97 25.95 11.52 45.64
C ALA A 97 25.68 12.82 44.88
N PHE A 98 25.80 12.75 43.55
CA PHE A 98 25.44 13.87 42.67
C PHE A 98 23.92 14.05 42.58
N ASP A 99 23.16 12.98 42.68
CA ASP A 99 21.68 12.96 42.64
C ASP A 99 21.17 12.02 43.75
N ALA A 100 21.20 12.52 45.00
CA ALA A 100 20.74 11.74 46.17
C ALA A 100 19.24 11.47 46.10
N TYR A 101 18.79 10.40 46.81
CA TYR A 101 17.36 10.16 46.94
C TYR A 101 16.61 11.43 47.38
N PRO A 102 15.52 11.83 46.68
CA PRO A 102 14.65 11.05 45.78
C PRO A 102 14.97 11.19 44.28
N PHE A 103 16.21 11.35 43.85
CA PHE A 103 16.67 11.36 42.45
C PHE A 103 15.97 12.43 41.59
N ILE A 104 16.00 13.67 42.05
CA ILE A 104 15.30 14.81 41.44
C ILE A 104 15.87 15.11 40.04
N LEU A 105 17.20 15.06 39.90
CA LEU A 105 17.84 15.29 38.59
C LEU A 105 17.46 14.21 37.59
N LEU A 106 17.48 12.95 37.99
CA LEU A 106 17.08 11.84 37.15
C LEU A 106 15.63 12.03 36.68
N ASN A 107 14.71 12.35 37.59
CA ASN A 107 13.30 12.58 37.26
C ASN A 107 13.12 13.76 36.29
N LEU A 108 13.88 14.84 36.48
CA LEU A 108 13.88 15.98 35.56
C LEU A 108 14.33 15.58 34.16
N VAL A 109 15.45 14.85 34.04
CA VAL A 109 15.99 14.40 32.75
C VAL A 109 15.03 13.47 32.05
N LEU A 110 14.45 12.50 32.77
CA LEU A 110 13.45 11.57 32.21
C LEU A 110 12.20 12.31 31.70
N SER A 111 11.74 13.31 32.45
CA SER A 111 10.58 14.12 32.06
C SER A 111 10.87 14.93 30.78
N CYS A 112 12.06 15.52 30.66
CA CYS A 112 12.48 16.22 29.44
C CYS A 112 12.58 15.27 28.25
N VAL A 113 13.17 14.09 28.43
CA VAL A 113 13.28 13.08 27.38
C VAL A 113 11.88 12.63 26.93
N ALA A 114 11.00 12.33 27.86
CA ALA A 114 9.62 11.91 27.56
C ALA A 114 8.83 13.00 26.80
N ALA A 115 9.00 14.26 27.19
CA ALA A 115 8.33 15.38 26.54
C ALA A 115 8.77 15.58 25.08
N ILE A 116 10.03 15.28 24.74
CA ILE A 116 10.57 15.40 23.38
C ILE A 116 10.28 14.14 22.56
N GLN A 117 10.30 12.98 23.19
CA GLN A 117 10.13 11.69 22.51
C GLN A 117 8.74 11.55 21.85
N ALA A 118 7.68 11.97 22.54
CA ALA A 118 6.32 11.83 22.03
C ALA A 118 6.07 12.56 20.69
N PRO A 119 6.44 13.88 20.52
CA PRO A 119 6.31 14.56 19.25
C PRO A 119 7.18 13.95 18.14
N LEU A 120 8.38 13.46 18.44
CA LEU A 120 9.26 12.81 17.46
C LEU A 120 8.67 11.51 16.93
N ILE A 121 8.09 10.70 17.81
CA ILE A 121 7.39 9.48 17.41
C ILE A 121 6.18 9.83 16.55
N MET A 122 5.38 10.81 16.94
CA MET A 122 4.21 11.26 16.18
C MET A 122 4.59 11.74 14.78
N MET A 123 5.68 12.50 14.63
CA MET A 123 6.18 12.90 13.30
C MET A 123 6.57 11.70 12.43
N SER A 124 7.18 10.67 13.02
CA SER A 124 7.54 9.45 12.30
C SER A 124 6.30 8.65 11.90
N GLN A 125 5.32 8.53 12.80
CA GLN A 125 4.05 7.85 12.55
C GLN A 125 3.25 8.54 11.44
N ASN A 126 3.09 9.85 11.49
CA ASN A 126 2.37 10.61 10.44
C ASN A 126 2.98 10.40 9.05
N ARG A 127 4.31 10.32 8.96
CA ARG A 127 4.97 10.02 7.69
C ARG A 127 4.74 8.59 7.23
N GLN A 128 4.76 7.62 8.16
CA GLN A 128 4.46 6.24 7.83
C GLN A 128 3.02 6.10 7.34
N GLU A 129 2.07 6.73 8.02
CA GLU A 129 0.67 6.76 7.62
C GLU A 129 0.47 7.37 6.23
N GLU A 130 1.15 8.49 5.92
CA GLU A 130 1.08 9.09 4.59
C GLU A 130 1.62 8.14 3.50
N LYS A 131 2.72 7.41 3.78
CA LYS A 131 3.23 6.38 2.86
C LYS A 131 2.27 5.23 2.67
N ASP A 132 1.69 4.75 3.76
CA ASP A 132 0.76 3.63 3.72
C ASP A 132 -0.53 4.04 3.00
N ARG A 133 -0.99 5.28 3.17
CA ARG A 133 -2.10 5.85 2.41
C ARG A 133 -1.82 5.89 0.90
N ARG A 134 -0.62 6.35 0.51
CA ARG A 134 -0.21 6.37 -0.92
C ARG A 134 -0.07 4.96 -1.49
N ARG A 135 0.41 3.99 -0.70
CA ARG A 135 0.48 2.58 -1.12
C ARG A 135 -0.92 2.01 -1.32
N ALA A 136 -1.82 2.20 -0.37
CA ALA A 136 -3.20 1.74 -0.47
C ALA A 136 -3.92 2.33 -1.70
N GLU A 137 -3.71 3.62 -2.00
CA GLU A 137 -4.25 4.26 -3.20
C GLU A 137 -3.69 3.65 -4.49
N ASN A 138 -2.39 3.37 -4.53
CA ASN A 138 -1.77 2.71 -5.67
C ASN A 138 -2.25 1.26 -5.83
N ASP A 139 -2.35 0.52 -4.73
CA ASP A 139 -2.85 -0.86 -4.74
C ASP A 139 -4.30 -0.93 -5.22
N TYR A 140 -5.13 0.03 -4.82
CA TYR A 140 -6.49 0.17 -5.34
C TYR A 140 -6.49 0.37 -6.86
N LYS A 141 -5.64 1.26 -7.39
CA LYS A 141 -5.51 1.48 -8.84
C LYS A 141 -5.06 0.23 -9.60
N VAL A 142 -4.09 -0.49 -9.04
CA VAL A 142 -3.60 -1.75 -9.62
C VAL A 142 -4.69 -2.82 -9.64
N ASN A 143 -5.41 -2.97 -8.54
CA ASN A 143 -6.50 -3.94 -8.43
C ASN A 143 -7.63 -3.63 -9.42
N LEU A 144 -8.05 -2.36 -9.51
CA LEU A 144 -9.08 -1.94 -10.46
C LEU A 144 -8.67 -2.20 -11.92
N LYS A 145 -7.40 -1.92 -12.26
CA LYS A 145 -6.83 -2.26 -13.57
C LYS A 145 -6.92 -3.76 -13.85
N THR A 146 -6.50 -4.57 -12.88
CA THR A 146 -6.49 -6.03 -13.00
C THR A 146 -7.89 -6.59 -13.19
N GLU A 147 -8.87 -6.09 -12.44
CA GLU A 147 -10.27 -6.49 -12.53
C GLU A 147 -10.83 -6.26 -13.94
N ILE A 148 -10.60 -5.07 -14.50
CA ILE A 148 -11.05 -4.73 -15.86
C ILE A 148 -10.38 -5.62 -16.91
N MET A 149 -9.08 -5.88 -16.77
CA MET A 149 -8.36 -6.76 -17.70
C MET A 149 -8.85 -8.21 -17.63
N ILE A 150 -9.17 -8.71 -16.45
CA ILE A 150 -9.72 -10.06 -16.27
C ILE A 150 -11.13 -10.15 -16.90
N GLU A 151 -11.96 -9.13 -16.72
CA GLU A 151 -13.30 -9.08 -17.30
C GLU A 151 -13.24 -9.08 -18.84
N ASP A 152 -12.38 -8.27 -19.45
CA ASP A 152 -12.17 -8.25 -20.90
C ASP A 152 -11.64 -9.60 -21.43
N LEU A 153 -10.71 -10.22 -20.70
CA LEU A 153 -10.19 -11.54 -21.04
C LEU A 153 -11.30 -12.60 -21.01
N HIS A 154 -12.15 -12.56 -20.00
CA HIS A 154 -13.29 -13.48 -19.88
C HIS A 154 -14.27 -13.34 -21.04
N ASP A 155 -14.57 -12.10 -21.45
CA ASP A 155 -15.45 -11.83 -22.60
C ASP A 155 -14.84 -12.33 -23.92
N LYS A 156 -13.53 -12.14 -24.12
CA LYS A 156 -12.82 -12.67 -25.30
C LYS A 156 -12.79 -14.18 -25.33
N VAL A 157 -12.56 -14.83 -24.19
CA VAL A 157 -12.61 -16.29 -24.08
C VAL A 157 -14.01 -16.82 -24.42
N ASN A 158 -15.06 -16.20 -23.88
CA ASN A 158 -16.43 -16.58 -24.21
C ASN A 158 -16.77 -16.41 -25.69
N ALA A 159 -16.28 -15.34 -26.33
CA ALA A 159 -16.46 -15.13 -27.76
C ALA A 159 -15.75 -16.23 -28.58
N ILE A 160 -14.56 -16.65 -28.18
CA ILE A 160 -13.82 -17.76 -28.81
C ILE A 160 -14.59 -19.07 -28.66
N LEU A 161 -15.09 -19.40 -27.48
CA LEU A 161 -15.87 -20.62 -27.24
C LEU A 161 -17.14 -20.67 -28.08
N ILE A 162 -17.84 -19.54 -28.24
CA ILE A 162 -19.02 -19.45 -29.11
C ILE A 162 -18.65 -19.70 -30.58
N ARG A 163 -17.55 -19.10 -31.06
CA ARG A 163 -17.07 -19.32 -32.44
C ARG A 163 -16.63 -20.77 -32.65
N GLN A 164 -15.95 -21.36 -31.70
CA GLN A 164 -15.55 -22.78 -31.78
C GLN A 164 -16.75 -23.67 -31.90
N SER A 165 -17.79 -23.51 -31.08
CA SER A 165 -19.02 -24.31 -31.16
C SER A 165 -19.77 -24.15 -32.51
N GLN A 166 -19.73 -22.95 -33.09
CA GLN A 166 -20.28 -22.70 -34.44
C GLN A 166 -19.51 -23.46 -35.52
N ILE A 167 -18.16 -23.45 -35.44
CA ILE A 167 -17.28 -24.15 -36.39
C ILE A 167 -17.53 -25.68 -36.28
N GLU A 168 -17.59 -26.22 -35.09
CA GLU A 168 -17.87 -27.63 -34.86
C GLU A 168 -19.23 -28.06 -35.46
N LYS A 169 -20.24 -27.21 -35.30
CA LYS A 169 -21.55 -27.44 -35.92
C LYS A 169 -21.49 -27.45 -37.42
N LEU A 170 -20.84 -26.49 -38.05
CA LEU A 170 -20.67 -26.42 -39.50
C LEU A 170 -19.88 -27.62 -40.05
N LEU A 171 -18.84 -28.06 -39.36
CA LEU A 171 -18.06 -29.23 -39.73
C LEU A 171 -18.89 -30.52 -39.63
N SER A 172 -19.73 -30.67 -38.63
CA SER A 172 -20.64 -31.82 -38.49
C SER A 172 -21.68 -31.86 -39.61
N GLU A 173 -22.27 -30.72 -39.99
CA GLU A 173 -23.23 -30.61 -41.10
C GLU A 173 -22.57 -30.91 -42.47
N GLN A 174 -21.32 -30.48 -42.67
CA GLN A 174 -20.57 -30.82 -43.91
C GLN A 174 -20.21 -32.30 -43.99
N LYS A 175 -19.86 -32.91 -42.85
CA LYS A 175 -19.53 -34.35 -42.81
C LYS A 175 -20.75 -35.21 -43.13
N GLU A 176 -21.91 -34.82 -42.68
CA GLU A 176 -23.19 -35.50 -42.96
C GLU A 176 -23.58 -35.39 -44.44
N LYS A 177 -23.38 -34.21 -45.05
CA LYS A 177 -23.61 -34.01 -46.52
C LYS A 177 -22.67 -34.78 -47.41
N ASN A 178 -21.41 -35.05 -46.99
CA ASN A 178 -20.44 -35.82 -47.76
C ASN A 178 -20.58 -37.35 -47.57
N THR A 179 -21.41 -37.81 -46.70
CA THR A 179 -21.67 -39.27 -46.44
C THR A 179 -22.94 -39.76 -47.07
N LEU A 180 -23.75 -38.87 -47.67
CA LEU A 180 -24.92 -39.17 -48.51
C LEU A 180 -24.56 -39.12 -49.99
#